data_49974a818bb1d0da123bd4a1bc25987a
#
_entry.id   49974a818bb1d0da123bd4a1bc25987a
#
_cell.length_a   1.000
_cell.length_b   1.000
_cell.length_c   1.000
_cell.angle_alpha   90.00
_cell.angle_beta   90.00
_cell.angle_gamma   90.00
#
_symmetry.space_group_name_H-M   'P 1'
#
loop_
_entity.id
_entity.type
_entity.pdbx_description
1 polymer ?
#
loop_
_entity_poly.entity_id
_entity_poly.type
_entity_poly.pdbx_seq_one_letter_code
_entity_poly.pdbx_strand_id
1 'polypeptide(L)'
;MRTRNIHKAALTDAVTSLEEAGKEIAYQAAVEGIVLLENDGCLPLKPGKIALYGAGAKMTIKGGTGSGEVNERHAVSILEGMEDAGFKITTMNWIDDYDQSFQEGERAYAEEFRKKLSPKNLSDFMNLMSSPYRYPYGRAVLQEDVEKSETDTCIYVISRQAGEGADRKLSENEYGLAEIERVNLTFCAEQYEHMIVVINVGGQFDLNFLHEIPNINAVIFMGQLGTMGGQAVADIVCGKHTPSGKLTDLSLIHISE
;
A
#
# COMPACT_ATOMS: atom_id res chain seq x y z
N MET A 1 -13.65 0.69 50.23
CA MET A 1 -13.73 -0.34 49.18
C MET A 1 -13.47 0.33 47.84
N ARG A 2 -12.32 0.07 47.18
CA ARG A 2 -12.10 0.54 45.80
C ARG A 2 -12.88 -0.39 44.88
N THR A 3 -13.94 0.10 44.26
CA THR A 3 -14.61 -0.57 43.16
C THR A 3 -13.63 -0.72 41.99
N ARG A 4 -13.14 -1.93 41.72
CA ARG A 4 -12.46 -2.22 40.47
C ARG A 4 -13.49 -2.10 39.36
N ASN A 5 -13.41 -1.05 38.58
CA ASN A 5 -14.08 -1.02 37.26
C ASN A 5 -13.47 -2.11 36.37
N ILE A 6 -14.13 -3.24 36.32
CA ILE A 6 -13.77 -4.32 35.41
C ILE A 6 -14.42 -3.92 34.08
N HIS A 7 -13.65 -3.30 33.19
CA HIS A 7 -14.05 -3.08 31.83
C HIS A 7 -13.99 -4.46 31.13
N LYS A 8 -15.15 -5.03 30.84
CA LYS A 8 -15.24 -6.21 29.98
C LYS A 8 -15.33 -5.71 28.55
N ALA A 9 -14.47 -6.26 27.67
CA ALA A 9 -14.64 -6.08 26.23
C ALA A 9 -16.01 -6.62 25.82
N ALA A 10 -16.67 -5.96 24.88
CA ALA A 10 -17.92 -6.49 24.32
C ALA A 10 -17.62 -7.80 23.58
N LEU A 11 -18.35 -8.85 23.92
CA LEU A 11 -18.29 -10.15 23.26
C LEU A 11 -19.41 -10.21 22.21
N THR A 12 -19.28 -9.40 21.16
CA THR A 12 -20.25 -9.32 20.07
C THR A 12 -19.55 -9.05 18.76
N ASP A 13 -20.03 -9.64 17.68
CA ASP A 13 -19.60 -9.36 16.31
C ASP A 13 -20.37 -8.18 15.70
N ALA A 14 -21.34 -7.63 16.41
CA ALA A 14 -22.08 -6.45 15.95
C ALA A 14 -21.15 -5.22 15.93
N VAL A 15 -21.21 -4.45 14.85
CA VAL A 15 -20.52 -3.17 14.75
C VAL A 15 -21.12 -2.20 15.77
N THR A 16 -20.27 -1.58 16.56
CA THR A 16 -20.70 -0.62 17.59
C THR A 16 -20.61 0.81 17.08
N SER A 17 -21.36 1.72 17.69
CA SER A 17 -21.26 3.16 17.39
C SER A 17 -19.86 3.73 17.66
N LEU A 18 -19.09 3.13 18.58
CA LEU A 18 -17.71 3.50 18.82
C LEU A 18 -16.78 3.09 17.67
N GLU A 19 -17.00 1.92 17.10
CA GLU A 19 -16.25 1.47 15.90
C GLU A 19 -16.56 2.38 14.70
N GLU A 20 -17.82 2.76 14.49
CA GLU A 20 -18.18 3.69 13.40
C GLU A 20 -17.54 5.08 13.62
N ALA A 21 -17.60 5.62 14.82
CA ALA A 21 -16.92 6.87 15.14
C ALA A 21 -15.39 6.76 14.97
N GLY A 22 -14.80 5.63 15.34
CA GLY A 22 -13.40 5.35 15.16
C GLY A 22 -12.97 5.30 13.68
N LYS A 23 -13.79 4.69 12.81
CA LYS A 23 -13.55 4.67 11.36
C LYS A 23 -13.55 6.07 10.77
N GLU A 24 -14.50 6.92 11.17
CA GLU A 24 -14.57 8.31 10.70
C GLU A 24 -13.32 9.10 11.09
N ILE A 25 -12.85 8.97 12.33
CA ILE A 25 -11.62 9.61 12.79
C ILE A 25 -10.40 9.06 12.01
N ALA A 26 -10.33 7.75 11.82
CA ALA A 26 -9.26 7.12 11.05
C ALA A 26 -9.25 7.61 9.60
N TYR A 27 -10.41 7.76 8.98
CA TYR A 27 -10.55 8.29 7.63
C TYR A 27 -10.06 9.74 7.52
N GLN A 28 -10.50 10.61 8.41
CA GLN A 28 -10.08 12.01 8.42
C GLN A 28 -8.56 12.13 8.63
N ALA A 29 -8.00 11.39 9.58
CA ALA A 29 -6.55 11.35 9.80
C ALA A 29 -5.80 10.84 8.56
N ALA A 30 -6.34 9.83 7.87
CA ALA A 30 -5.76 9.31 6.64
C ALA A 30 -5.74 10.37 5.52
N VAL A 31 -6.85 11.05 5.28
CA VAL A 31 -6.96 12.12 4.27
C VAL A 31 -5.98 13.26 4.55
N GLU A 32 -5.88 13.71 5.81
CA GLU A 32 -4.98 14.78 6.23
C GLU A 32 -3.50 14.38 6.17
N GLY A 33 -3.20 13.08 6.30
CA GLY A 33 -1.86 12.54 6.27
C GLY A 33 -1.26 12.38 4.87
N ILE A 34 -2.08 12.34 3.83
CA ILE A 34 -1.61 12.15 2.45
C ILE A 34 -0.83 13.38 1.95
N VAL A 35 0.33 13.11 1.34
CA VAL A 35 1.19 14.13 0.72
C VAL A 35 1.13 13.99 -0.79
N LEU A 36 0.80 15.06 -1.50
CA LEU A 36 0.97 15.14 -2.94
C LEU A 36 2.37 15.68 -3.22
N LEU A 37 3.26 14.83 -3.74
CA LEU A 37 4.64 15.20 -4.03
C LEU A 37 4.76 15.91 -5.36
N GLU A 38 4.12 15.36 -6.38
CA GLU A 38 4.12 15.89 -7.74
C GLU A 38 2.73 15.79 -8.36
N ASN A 39 2.37 16.77 -9.20
CA ASN A 39 1.18 16.75 -10.03
C ASN A 39 1.33 17.77 -11.16
N ASP A 40 1.40 17.31 -12.38
CA ASP A 40 1.47 18.16 -13.59
C ASP A 40 0.10 18.71 -14.02
N GLY A 41 -0.95 18.38 -13.26
CA GLY A 41 -2.34 18.74 -13.52
C GLY A 41 -3.21 17.57 -13.96
N CYS A 42 -2.68 16.34 -13.96
CA CYS A 42 -3.48 15.14 -14.26
C CYS A 42 -4.48 14.82 -13.14
N LEU A 43 -4.17 15.12 -11.89
CA LEU A 43 -5.11 15.02 -10.77
C LEU A 43 -5.87 16.34 -10.57
N PRO A 44 -7.15 16.29 -10.18
CA PRO A 44 -7.95 15.11 -9.88
C PRO A 44 -8.48 14.39 -11.13
N LEU A 45 -8.62 13.06 -11.04
CA LEU A 45 -9.25 12.24 -12.08
C LEU A 45 -10.77 12.24 -11.93
N LYS A 46 -11.47 12.17 -13.07
CA LYS A 46 -12.90 11.84 -13.06
C LYS A 46 -13.06 10.31 -13.03
N PRO A 47 -14.03 9.78 -12.25
CA PRO A 47 -14.33 8.35 -12.28
C PRO A 47 -14.53 7.83 -13.70
N GLY A 48 -13.85 6.73 -14.01
CA GLY A 48 -13.81 6.12 -15.34
C GLY A 48 -13.01 4.81 -15.31
N LYS A 49 -12.60 4.34 -16.48
CA LYS A 49 -11.69 3.19 -16.59
C LYS A 49 -10.28 3.61 -16.14
N ILE A 50 -9.64 2.78 -15.34
CA ILE A 50 -8.24 2.92 -14.97
C ILE A 50 -7.53 1.58 -14.97
N ALA A 51 -6.26 1.56 -15.30
CA ALA A 51 -5.33 0.48 -15.04
C ALA A 51 -4.75 0.64 -13.62
N LEU A 52 -4.79 -0.40 -12.83
CA LEU A 52 -4.26 -0.41 -11.46
C LEU A 52 -3.28 -1.57 -11.29
N TYR A 53 -2.04 -1.27 -10.93
CA TYR A 53 -0.96 -2.21 -10.75
C TYR A 53 -0.21 -2.00 -9.43
N GLY A 54 0.71 -2.90 -9.15
CA GLY A 54 1.61 -2.82 -8.01
C GLY A 54 1.09 -3.54 -6.77
N ALA A 55 2.03 -3.98 -5.95
CA ALA A 55 1.76 -4.83 -4.79
C ALA A 55 0.76 -4.22 -3.79
N GLY A 56 0.81 -2.91 -3.59
CA GLY A 56 -0.06 -2.20 -2.65
C GLY A 56 -1.49 -1.97 -3.15
N ALA A 57 -1.81 -2.27 -4.42
CA ALA A 57 -3.14 -2.06 -4.98
C ALA A 57 -4.21 -2.84 -4.20
N LYS A 58 -4.02 -4.15 -4.05
CA LYS A 58 -4.91 -5.04 -3.28
C LYS A 58 -4.42 -5.28 -1.86
N MET A 59 -3.10 -5.43 -1.68
CA MET A 59 -2.46 -5.64 -0.38
C MET A 59 -1.91 -4.33 0.17
N THR A 60 -2.81 -3.37 0.37
CA THR A 60 -2.47 -2.05 0.92
C THR A 60 -1.93 -2.17 2.35
N ILE A 61 -0.72 -1.69 2.58
CA ILE A 61 -0.07 -1.73 3.89
C ILE A 61 -0.69 -0.67 4.80
N LYS A 62 -1.45 -1.12 5.80
CA LYS A 62 -2.16 -0.26 6.75
C LYS A 62 -1.30 0.23 7.91
N GLY A 63 -0.27 -0.55 8.27
CA GLY A 63 0.59 -0.31 9.44
C GLY A 63 1.75 -1.29 9.51
N GLY A 64 2.55 -1.20 10.56
CA GLY A 64 3.66 -2.12 10.80
C GLY A 64 3.21 -3.54 11.10
N THR A 65 4.08 -4.51 10.81
CA THR A 65 3.88 -5.92 11.14
C THR A 65 4.30 -6.23 12.58
N GLY A 66 3.94 -7.42 13.07
CA GLY A 66 4.27 -7.87 14.42
C GLY A 66 3.33 -7.31 15.49
N SER A 67 3.87 -6.77 16.58
CA SER A 67 3.05 -6.22 17.69
C SER A 67 2.21 -5.00 17.31
N GLY A 68 2.57 -4.32 16.23
CA GLY A 68 1.78 -3.22 15.65
C GLY A 68 0.63 -3.66 14.74
N GLU A 69 0.55 -4.95 14.43
CA GLU A 69 -0.49 -5.51 13.56
C GLU A 69 -1.79 -5.74 14.34
N VAL A 70 -2.77 -4.90 14.05
CA VAL A 70 -4.08 -4.94 14.71
C VAL A 70 -5.02 -5.85 13.92
N ASN A 71 -5.79 -6.68 14.63
CA ASN A 71 -6.88 -7.47 14.05
C ASN A 71 -8.11 -6.57 13.89
N GLU A 72 -8.27 -6.01 12.71
CA GLU A 72 -9.46 -5.25 12.33
C GLU A 72 -10.49 -6.15 11.66
N ARG A 73 -11.73 -5.69 11.60
CA ARG A 73 -12.78 -6.37 10.83
C ARG A 73 -12.52 -6.28 9.33
N HIS A 74 -12.08 -5.12 8.88
CA HIS A 74 -11.81 -4.82 7.49
C HIS A 74 -10.87 -3.61 7.36
N ALA A 75 -9.97 -3.69 6.42
CA ALA A 75 -9.16 -2.56 5.98
C ALA A 75 -9.42 -2.33 4.49
N VAL A 76 -9.79 -1.11 4.13
CA VAL A 76 -10.09 -0.74 2.74
C VAL A 76 -8.79 -0.66 1.96
N SER A 77 -8.64 -1.52 0.97
CA SER A 77 -7.52 -1.47 0.03
C SER A 77 -7.66 -0.32 -0.97
N ILE A 78 -6.58 0.03 -1.65
CA ILE A 78 -6.65 1.04 -2.73
C ILE A 78 -7.59 0.56 -3.84
N LEU A 79 -7.56 -0.73 -4.19
CA LEU A 79 -8.49 -1.32 -5.14
C LEU A 79 -9.95 -1.04 -4.75
N GLU A 80 -10.34 -1.42 -3.52
CA GLU A 80 -11.71 -1.22 -3.03
C GLU A 80 -12.08 0.26 -2.97
N GLY A 81 -11.17 1.10 -2.45
CA GLY A 81 -11.42 2.55 -2.39
C GLY A 81 -11.65 3.17 -3.76
N MET A 82 -10.89 2.76 -4.79
CA MET A 82 -11.08 3.24 -6.16
C MET A 82 -12.40 2.75 -6.76
N GLU A 83 -12.78 1.49 -6.54
CA GLU A 83 -14.09 0.97 -6.97
C GLU A 83 -15.25 1.71 -6.29
N ASP A 84 -15.16 1.94 -4.98
CA ASP A 84 -16.15 2.70 -4.21
C ASP A 84 -16.26 4.17 -4.65
N ALA A 85 -15.16 4.75 -5.12
CA ALA A 85 -15.14 6.10 -5.72
C ALA A 85 -15.70 6.13 -7.16
N GLY A 86 -16.09 4.97 -7.70
CA GLY A 86 -16.73 4.85 -9.01
C GLY A 86 -15.76 4.62 -10.18
N PHE A 87 -14.50 4.32 -9.92
CA PHE A 87 -13.56 3.89 -10.97
C PHE A 87 -13.80 2.43 -11.36
N LYS A 88 -13.62 2.14 -12.64
CA LYS A 88 -13.64 0.78 -13.16
C LYS A 88 -12.21 0.29 -13.37
N ILE A 89 -11.78 -0.66 -12.53
CA ILE A 89 -10.46 -1.26 -12.65
C ILE A 89 -10.46 -2.25 -13.82
N THR A 90 -9.57 -2.03 -14.78
CA THR A 90 -9.54 -2.81 -16.04
C THR A 90 -8.43 -3.85 -16.10
N THR A 91 -7.59 -3.91 -15.08
CA THR A 91 -6.43 -4.81 -14.98
C THR A 91 -6.58 -5.86 -13.88
N MET A 92 -7.81 -6.33 -13.65
CA MET A 92 -8.10 -7.35 -12.63
C MET A 92 -7.32 -8.65 -12.85
N ASN A 93 -7.02 -9.01 -14.11
CA ASN A 93 -6.17 -10.15 -14.43
C ASN A 93 -4.77 -10.06 -13.78
N TRP A 94 -4.14 -8.88 -13.81
CA TRP A 94 -2.85 -8.67 -13.16
C TRP A 94 -2.97 -8.73 -11.62
N ILE A 95 -4.05 -8.17 -11.09
CA ILE A 95 -4.35 -8.18 -9.65
C ILE A 95 -4.62 -9.60 -9.15
N ASP A 96 -5.35 -10.40 -9.92
CA ASP A 96 -5.65 -11.79 -9.58
C ASP A 96 -4.38 -12.67 -9.63
N ASP A 97 -3.50 -12.46 -10.62
CA ASP A 97 -2.19 -13.12 -10.69
C ASP A 97 -1.31 -12.73 -9.48
N TYR A 98 -1.35 -11.47 -9.07
CA TYR A 98 -0.67 -11.01 -7.87
C TYR A 98 -1.21 -11.69 -6.60
N ASP A 99 -2.54 -11.73 -6.44
CA ASP A 99 -3.20 -12.35 -5.30
C ASP A 99 -2.86 -13.84 -5.19
N GLN A 100 -2.86 -14.55 -6.32
CA GLN A 100 -2.44 -15.95 -6.37
C GLN A 100 -0.99 -16.11 -5.88
N SER A 101 -0.06 -15.32 -6.42
CA SER A 101 1.36 -15.32 -6.01
C SER A 101 1.52 -15.04 -4.52
N PHE A 102 0.76 -14.08 -4.00
CA PHE A 102 0.77 -13.72 -2.59
C PHE A 102 0.31 -14.91 -1.72
N GLN A 103 -0.82 -15.51 -2.04
CA GLN A 103 -1.39 -16.63 -1.29
C GLN A 103 -0.49 -17.89 -1.33
N GLU A 104 0.11 -18.18 -2.48
CA GLU A 104 1.06 -19.29 -2.62
C GLU A 104 2.30 -19.08 -1.75
N GLY A 105 2.86 -17.87 -1.78
CA GLY A 105 4.01 -17.49 -0.95
C GLY A 105 3.69 -17.54 0.54
N GLU A 106 2.54 -17.03 0.95
CA GLU A 106 2.08 -17.07 2.35
C GLU A 106 1.91 -18.51 2.86
N ARG A 107 1.31 -19.37 2.05
CA ARG A 107 1.17 -20.82 2.38
C ARG A 107 2.54 -21.48 2.52
N ALA A 108 3.45 -21.24 1.60
CA ALA A 108 4.79 -21.79 1.64
C ALA A 108 5.56 -21.31 2.88
N TYR A 109 5.45 -20.03 3.20
CA TYR A 109 6.02 -19.46 4.43
C TYR A 109 5.42 -20.09 5.69
N ALA A 110 4.10 -20.23 5.76
CA ALA A 110 3.42 -20.83 6.90
C ALA A 110 3.82 -22.31 7.10
N GLU A 111 4.03 -23.05 6.01
CA GLU A 111 4.51 -24.43 6.08
C GLU A 111 5.95 -24.51 6.58
N GLU A 112 6.83 -23.62 6.09
CA GLU A 112 8.21 -23.52 6.55
C GLU A 112 8.25 -23.12 8.04
N PHE A 113 7.42 -22.15 8.42
CA PHE A 113 7.26 -21.74 9.81
C PHE A 113 6.87 -22.91 10.71
N ARG A 114 5.86 -23.71 10.33
CA ARG A 114 5.43 -24.91 11.09
C ARG A 114 6.53 -25.95 11.21
N LYS A 115 7.32 -26.18 10.17
CA LYS A 115 8.44 -27.15 10.17
C LYS A 115 9.56 -26.71 11.11
N LYS A 116 9.83 -25.39 11.19
CA LYS A 116 10.86 -24.82 12.07
C LYS A 116 10.38 -24.60 13.50
N LEU A 117 9.08 -24.63 13.75
CA LEU A 117 8.49 -24.46 15.07
C LEU A 117 8.77 -25.69 15.93
N SER A 118 9.97 -25.77 16.50
CA SER A 118 10.36 -26.84 17.43
C SER A 118 10.38 -26.29 18.85
N PRO A 119 9.64 -26.90 19.81
CA PRO A 119 9.69 -26.48 21.21
C PRO A 119 11.09 -26.60 21.85
N LYS A 120 12.03 -27.23 21.17
CA LYS A 120 13.39 -27.47 21.68
C LYS A 120 14.41 -26.42 21.26
N ASN A 121 14.06 -25.48 20.37
CA ASN A 121 15.01 -24.50 19.88
C ASN A 121 14.40 -23.08 19.87
N LEU A 122 14.53 -22.39 21.01
CA LEU A 122 14.05 -21.01 21.18
C LEU A 122 14.74 -20.05 20.22
N SER A 123 16.00 -20.28 19.87
CA SER A 123 16.77 -19.45 18.96
C SER A 123 16.17 -19.46 17.54
N ASP A 124 15.81 -20.64 17.03
CA ASP A 124 15.18 -20.76 15.71
C ASP A 124 13.80 -20.13 15.68
N PHE A 125 13.04 -20.25 16.77
CA PHE A 125 11.77 -19.56 16.92
C PHE A 125 11.91 -18.04 16.89
N MET A 126 12.87 -17.48 17.64
CA MET A 126 13.12 -16.03 17.66
C MET A 126 13.57 -15.52 16.29
N ASN A 127 14.48 -16.25 15.61
CA ASN A 127 14.91 -15.91 14.26
C ASN A 127 13.75 -15.92 13.24
N LEU A 128 12.87 -16.87 13.38
CA LEU A 128 11.69 -16.99 12.51
C LEU A 128 10.69 -15.84 12.74
N MET A 129 10.46 -15.49 14.00
CA MET A 129 9.62 -14.32 14.37
C MET A 129 10.18 -12.99 13.87
N SER A 130 11.52 -12.90 13.73
CA SER A 130 12.21 -11.72 13.20
C SER A 130 12.26 -11.67 11.67
N SER A 131 11.71 -12.66 10.98
CA SER A 131 11.72 -12.77 9.52
C SER A 131 10.29 -12.96 9.00
N PRO A 132 9.45 -11.91 9.02
CA PRO A 132 8.08 -12.00 8.55
C PRO A 132 8.02 -12.34 7.05
N TYR A 133 6.87 -12.87 6.62
CA TYR A 133 6.62 -13.09 5.21
C TYR A 133 6.79 -11.78 4.42
N ARG A 134 7.57 -11.83 3.35
CA ARG A 134 7.77 -10.70 2.44
C ARG A 134 6.79 -10.78 1.28
N TYR A 135 6.03 -9.72 1.06
CA TYR A 135 5.08 -9.64 -0.04
C TYR A 135 5.81 -9.63 -1.39
N PRO A 136 5.33 -10.38 -2.39
CA PRO A 136 5.88 -10.33 -3.74
C PRO A 136 5.67 -8.94 -4.36
N TYR A 137 6.51 -8.57 -5.32
CA TYR A 137 6.35 -7.29 -6.06
C TYR A 137 5.40 -7.39 -7.25
N GLY A 138 4.93 -8.61 -7.55
CA GLY A 138 4.10 -8.90 -8.71
C GLY A 138 4.92 -9.28 -9.94
N ARG A 139 4.23 -9.70 -10.99
CA ARG A 139 4.84 -10.00 -12.28
C ARG A 139 5.07 -8.75 -13.13
N ALA A 140 5.80 -8.92 -14.23
CA ALA A 140 5.89 -7.88 -15.25
C ALA A 140 4.51 -7.49 -15.78
N VAL A 141 4.31 -6.20 -16.03
CA VAL A 141 3.20 -5.70 -16.83
C VAL A 141 3.52 -5.98 -18.29
N LEU A 142 2.61 -6.63 -18.99
CA LEU A 142 2.79 -7.05 -20.37
C LEU A 142 2.02 -6.12 -21.33
N GLN A 143 2.42 -6.10 -22.58
CA GLN A 143 1.71 -5.36 -23.63
C GLN A 143 0.23 -5.77 -23.70
N GLU A 144 -0.07 -7.06 -23.50
CA GLU A 144 -1.44 -7.57 -23.45
C GLU A 144 -2.27 -6.97 -22.29
N ASP A 145 -1.65 -6.71 -21.13
CA ASP A 145 -2.33 -6.06 -20.00
C ASP A 145 -2.72 -4.62 -20.36
N VAL A 146 -1.82 -3.89 -21.04
CA VAL A 146 -2.07 -2.53 -21.52
C VAL A 146 -3.18 -2.51 -22.56
N GLU A 147 -3.12 -3.36 -23.56
CA GLU A 147 -4.15 -3.43 -24.62
C GLU A 147 -5.54 -3.77 -24.07
N LYS A 148 -5.61 -4.71 -23.13
CA LYS A 148 -6.86 -5.09 -22.46
C LYS A 148 -7.39 -4.03 -21.49
N SER A 149 -6.53 -3.14 -21.00
CA SER A 149 -6.95 -2.10 -20.06
C SER A 149 -7.90 -1.08 -20.69
N GLU A 150 -7.80 -0.85 -22.00
CA GLU A 150 -8.65 0.09 -22.74
C GLU A 150 -8.79 1.45 -22.05
N THR A 151 -7.69 1.95 -21.49
CA THR A 151 -7.61 3.25 -20.81
C THR A 151 -6.24 3.89 -21.07
N ASP A 152 -6.18 5.20 -20.96
CA ASP A 152 -4.97 6.02 -21.04
C ASP A 152 -4.36 6.31 -19.66
N THR A 153 -5.02 5.88 -18.58
CA THR A 153 -4.70 6.25 -17.21
C THR A 153 -4.27 5.02 -16.39
N CYS A 154 -3.11 5.12 -15.76
CA CYS A 154 -2.52 4.09 -14.93
C CYS A 154 -2.21 4.61 -13.52
N ILE A 155 -2.53 3.81 -12.52
CA ILE A 155 -2.07 3.99 -11.14
C ILE A 155 -1.18 2.79 -10.78
N TYR A 156 0.05 3.05 -10.34
CA TYR A 156 0.96 2.03 -9.85
C TYR A 156 1.24 2.23 -8.36
N VAL A 157 1.01 1.20 -7.55
CA VAL A 157 1.14 1.26 -6.09
C VAL A 157 2.39 0.53 -5.63
N ILE A 158 3.40 1.29 -5.22
CA ILE A 158 4.60 0.78 -4.57
C ILE A 158 4.30 0.55 -3.10
N SER A 159 4.60 -0.62 -2.55
CA SER A 159 4.40 -0.88 -1.13
C SER A 159 5.60 -1.53 -0.47
N ARG A 160 5.84 -1.21 0.81
CA ARG A 160 6.88 -1.81 1.64
C ARG A 160 6.36 -2.10 3.03
N GLN A 161 6.60 -3.33 3.48
CA GLN A 161 6.36 -3.70 4.86
C GLN A 161 7.55 -3.30 5.73
N ALA A 162 7.26 -2.88 6.96
CA ALA A 162 8.21 -2.77 8.05
C ALA A 162 7.51 -3.18 9.34
N GLY A 163 8.26 -3.60 10.34
CA GLY A 163 7.72 -4.03 11.62
C GLY A 163 8.76 -3.91 12.72
N GLU A 164 8.30 -4.10 13.95
CA GLU A 164 9.17 -4.07 15.11
C GLU A 164 10.28 -5.14 15.01
N GLY A 165 11.54 -4.72 15.06
CA GLY A 165 12.69 -5.61 14.90
C GLY A 165 12.91 -6.15 13.47
N ALA A 166 12.12 -5.69 12.50
CA ALA A 166 12.19 -6.07 11.08
C ALA A 166 12.25 -4.81 10.21
N ASP A 167 13.17 -3.91 10.53
CA ASP A 167 13.39 -2.67 9.79
C ASP A 167 13.81 -2.95 8.35
N ARG A 168 13.43 -2.03 7.48
CA ARG A 168 13.87 -2.06 6.07
C ARG A 168 15.37 -1.82 5.98
N LYS A 169 16.02 -2.57 5.11
CA LYS A 169 17.45 -2.43 4.85
C LYS A 169 17.68 -1.35 3.79
N LEU A 170 18.87 -0.75 3.85
CA LEU A 170 19.34 0.14 2.79
C LEU A 170 19.75 -0.71 1.57
N SER A 171 18.76 -1.17 0.83
CA SER A 171 18.91 -1.98 -0.38
C SER A 171 17.88 -1.54 -1.42
N GLU A 172 18.15 -1.83 -2.68
CA GLU A 172 17.25 -1.50 -3.79
C GLU A 172 15.84 -2.06 -3.58
N ASN A 173 15.72 -3.24 -3.01
CA ASN A 173 14.41 -3.89 -2.83
C ASN A 173 13.61 -3.42 -1.61
N GLU A 174 14.19 -2.64 -0.69
CA GLU A 174 13.53 -2.24 0.55
C GLU A 174 13.46 -0.72 0.70
N TYR A 175 14.60 -0.03 0.51
CA TYR A 175 14.66 1.43 0.54
C TYR A 175 14.31 2.04 -0.83
N GLY A 176 14.74 1.40 -1.93
CA GLY A 176 14.44 1.81 -3.29
C GLY A 176 13.49 0.85 -4.03
N LEU A 177 13.42 1.01 -5.34
CA LEU A 177 12.66 0.13 -6.23
C LEU A 177 13.29 -1.26 -6.34
N ALA A 178 12.47 -2.29 -6.32
CA ALA A 178 12.88 -3.59 -6.84
C ALA A 178 13.01 -3.52 -8.36
N GLU A 179 13.88 -4.37 -8.94
CA GLU A 179 14.11 -4.39 -10.39
C GLU A 179 12.82 -4.55 -11.19
N ILE A 180 11.93 -5.45 -10.77
CA ILE A 180 10.64 -5.65 -11.44
C ILE A 180 9.72 -4.43 -11.35
N GLU A 181 9.76 -3.69 -10.24
CA GLU A 181 9.00 -2.44 -10.11
C GLU A 181 9.55 -1.36 -11.03
N ARG A 182 10.88 -1.25 -11.15
CA ARG A 182 11.53 -0.34 -12.09
C ARG A 182 11.12 -0.64 -13.52
N VAL A 183 11.16 -1.91 -13.92
CA VAL A 183 10.72 -2.36 -15.25
C VAL A 183 9.25 -2.00 -15.48
N ASN A 184 8.38 -2.31 -14.53
CA ASN A 184 6.96 -2.03 -14.64
C ASN A 184 6.65 -0.53 -14.70
N LEU A 185 7.28 0.28 -13.84
CA LEU A 185 7.07 1.73 -13.82
C LEU A 185 7.52 2.37 -15.13
N THR A 186 8.72 2.00 -15.63
CA THR A 186 9.23 2.47 -16.92
C THR A 186 8.27 2.10 -18.05
N PHE A 187 7.86 0.84 -18.10
CA PHE A 187 6.95 0.36 -19.13
C PHE A 187 5.59 1.07 -19.06
N CYS A 188 4.99 1.19 -17.87
CA CYS A 188 3.72 1.90 -17.72
C CYS A 188 3.83 3.37 -18.11
N ALA A 189 4.91 4.06 -17.72
CA ALA A 189 5.14 5.46 -18.08
C ALA A 189 5.32 5.70 -19.58
N GLU A 190 5.73 4.67 -20.34
CA GLU A 190 5.81 4.71 -21.79
C GLU A 190 4.48 4.39 -22.49
N GLN A 191 3.60 3.61 -21.83
CA GLN A 191 2.38 3.09 -22.45
C GLN A 191 1.12 3.89 -22.13
N TYR A 192 1.09 4.58 -20.98
CA TYR A 192 -0.07 5.35 -20.52
C TYR A 192 0.19 6.86 -20.64
N GLU A 193 -0.84 7.61 -21.02
CA GLU A 193 -0.76 9.08 -21.11
C GLU A 193 -0.70 9.72 -19.70
N HIS A 194 -1.41 9.12 -18.75
CA HIS A 194 -1.46 9.58 -17.37
C HIS A 194 -0.98 8.48 -16.42
N MET A 195 0.23 8.67 -15.90
CA MET A 195 0.88 7.76 -14.95
C MET A 195 0.92 8.36 -13.55
N ILE A 196 0.21 7.76 -12.62
CA ILE A 196 0.16 8.15 -11.22
C ILE A 196 0.88 7.09 -10.38
N VAL A 197 1.80 7.51 -9.53
CA VAL A 197 2.48 6.62 -8.57
C VAL A 197 1.96 6.87 -7.17
N VAL A 198 1.56 5.81 -6.47
CA VAL A 198 1.18 5.86 -5.06
C VAL A 198 2.23 5.12 -4.25
N ILE A 199 2.79 5.78 -3.24
CA ILE A 199 3.85 5.23 -2.37
C ILE A 199 3.24 4.88 -1.02
N ASN A 200 3.04 3.59 -0.80
CA ASN A 200 2.49 3.00 0.41
C ASN A 200 3.62 2.41 1.27
N VAL A 201 4.40 3.30 1.87
CA VAL A 201 5.60 2.96 2.64
C VAL A 201 5.62 3.73 3.95
N GLY A 202 5.77 3.04 5.07
CA GLY A 202 5.75 3.63 6.41
C GLY A 202 7.08 4.27 6.85
N GLY A 203 7.68 5.10 6.02
CA GLY A 203 8.95 5.78 6.30
C GLY A 203 9.62 6.22 5.02
N GLN A 204 10.90 6.60 5.11
CA GLN A 204 11.67 7.09 3.96
C GLN A 204 11.74 6.06 2.83
N PHE A 205 11.66 6.53 1.60
CA PHE A 205 11.80 5.75 0.38
C PHE A 205 12.64 6.54 -0.62
N ASP A 206 13.50 5.86 -1.38
CA ASP A 206 14.31 6.50 -2.40
C ASP A 206 13.43 6.93 -3.58
N LEU A 207 13.35 8.24 -3.79
CA LEU A 207 12.55 8.85 -4.84
C LEU A 207 13.37 9.23 -6.08
N ASN A 208 14.67 8.88 -6.14
CA ASN A 208 15.53 9.20 -7.29
C ASN A 208 14.98 8.67 -8.62
N PHE A 209 14.20 7.58 -8.58
CA PHE A 209 13.58 7.02 -9.77
C PHE A 209 12.66 8.02 -10.51
N LEU A 210 12.13 9.04 -9.83
CA LEU A 210 11.30 10.07 -10.45
C LEU A 210 12.12 10.94 -11.44
N HIS A 211 13.42 11.07 -11.23
CA HIS A 211 14.32 11.73 -12.19
C HIS A 211 14.75 10.79 -13.34
N GLU A 212 14.70 9.49 -13.12
CA GLU A 212 15.15 8.47 -14.07
C GLU A 212 14.04 8.01 -15.01
N ILE A 213 12.79 8.02 -14.54
CA ILE A 213 11.62 7.56 -15.29
C ILE A 213 10.77 8.77 -15.67
N PRO A 214 10.85 9.24 -16.93
CA PRO A 214 10.03 10.35 -17.40
C PRO A 214 8.55 9.94 -17.50
N ASN A 215 7.67 10.91 -17.66
CA ASN A 215 6.22 10.75 -17.85
C ASN A 215 5.45 10.16 -16.64
N ILE A 216 5.99 10.29 -15.43
CA ILE A 216 5.20 10.16 -14.23
C ILE A 216 4.51 11.51 -13.98
N ASN A 217 3.17 11.54 -14.05
CA ASN A 217 2.37 12.78 -14.03
C ASN A 217 1.99 13.21 -12.62
N ALA A 218 1.81 12.26 -11.69
CA ALA A 218 1.56 12.58 -10.29
C ALA A 218 2.16 11.54 -9.35
N VAL A 219 2.57 12.01 -8.17
CA VAL A 219 3.14 11.16 -7.12
C VAL A 219 2.46 11.47 -5.79
N ILE A 220 1.85 10.46 -5.20
CA ILE A 220 1.16 10.51 -3.91
C ILE A 220 1.95 9.68 -2.90
N PHE A 221 2.40 10.30 -1.82
CA PHE A 221 2.96 9.58 -0.68
C PHE A 221 1.85 9.43 0.37
N MET A 222 1.38 8.19 0.54
CA MET A 222 0.32 7.89 1.50
C MET A 222 0.84 7.40 2.86
N GLY A 223 2.07 6.89 2.93
CA GLY A 223 2.55 6.27 4.16
C GLY A 223 1.77 4.98 4.51
N GLN A 224 1.46 4.82 5.78
CA GLN A 224 0.63 3.73 6.33
C GLN A 224 -0.55 4.38 7.07
N LEU A 225 -1.73 4.38 6.45
CA LEU A 225 -2.88 5.19 6.84
C LEU A 225 -3.99 4.40 7.58
N GLY A 226 -3.64 3.25 8.16
CA GLY A 226 -4.62 2.44 8.89
C GLY A 226 -5.70 1.84 7.99
N THR A 227 -6.85 1.55 8.59
CA THR A 227 -7.92 0.79 7.93
C THR A 227 -8.66 1.53 6.82
N MET A 228 -8.55 2.87 6.77
CA MET A 228 -9.26 3.71 5.79
C MET A 228 -8.34 4.28 4.71
N GLY A 229 -7.09 3.79 4.63
CA GLY A 229 -6.08 4.32 3.72
C GLY A 229 -6.47 4.27 2.25
N GLY A 230 -7.05 3.16 1.79
CA GLY A 230 -7.48 3.01 0.39
C GLY A 230 -8.59 3.98 0.01
N GLN A 231 -9.59 4.16 0.89
CA GLN A 231 -10.65 5.15 0.68
C GLN A 231 -10.09 6.58 0.61
N ALA A 232 -9.17 6.92 1.53
CA ALA A 232 -8.56 8.24 1.57
C ALA A 232 -7.78 8.55 0.28
N VAL A 233 -7.00 7.59 -0.23
CA VAL A 233 -6.28 7.73 -1.51
C VAL A 233 -7.26 7.94 -2.66
N ALA A 234 -8.32 7.14 -2.76
CA ALA A 234 -9.31 7.27 -3.82
C ALA A 234 -10.00 8.64 -3.81
N ASP A 235 -10.35 9.13 -2.63
CA ASP A 235 -11.01 10.43 -2.46
C ASP A 235 -10.08 11.62 -2.79
N ILE A 236 -8.76 11.48 -2.57
CA ILE A 236 -7.76 12.43 -3.06
C ILE A 236 -7.64 12.36 -4.59
N VAL A 237 -7.54 11.15 -5.15
CA VAL A 237 -7.40 10.95 -6.60
C VAL A 237 -8.60 11.52 -7.36
N CYS A 238 -9.83 11.36 -6.85
CA CYS A 238 -11.02 11.93 -7.51
C CYS A 238 -11.31 13.40 -7.12
N GLY A 239 -10.48 14.03 -6.29
CA GLY A 239 -10.62 15.44 -5.92
C GLY A 239 -11.72 15.75 -4.91
N LYS A 240 -12.23 14.74 -4.21
CA LYS A 240 -13.19 14.93 -3.10
C LYS A 240 -12.54 15.64 -1.91
N HIS A 241 -11.26 15.41 -1.74
CA HIS A 241 -10.42 16.08 -0.75
C HIS A 241 -9.13 16.61 -1.39
N THR A 242 -8.60 17.70 -0.82
CA THR A 242 -7.30 18.26 -1.20
C THR A 242 -6.23 17.71 -0.26
N PRO A 243 -5.15 17.12 -0.78
CA PRO A 243 -4.06 16.62 0.06
C PRO A 243 -3.41 17.77 0.84
N SER A 244 -3.22 17.60 2.14
CA SER A 244 -2.67 18.64 3.02
C SER A 244 -1.46 18.17 3.85
N GLY A 245 -1.14 16.88 3.80
CA GLY A 245 0.00 16.29 4.49
C GLY A 245 1.33 16.90 4.07
N LYS A 246 2.33 16.79 4.94
CA LYS A 246 3.70 17.22 4.69
C LYS A 246 4.65 16.09 5.03
N LEU A 247 5.73 15.96 4.26
CA LEU A 247 6.80 15.04 4.61
C LEU A 247 7.42 15.42 5.95
N THR A 248 7.79 14.42 6.73
CA THR A 248 8.45 14.57 8.04
C THR A 248 9.97 14.65 7.91
N ASP A 249 10.50 14.46 6.72
CA ASP A 249 11.91 14.41 6.38
C ASP A 249 12.18 15.10 5.04
N LEU A 250 13.46 15.35 4.78
CA LEU A 250 13.90 15.97 3.54
C LEU A 250 13.95 14.90 2.42
N SER A 251 13.24 15.11 1.34
CA SER A 251 13.30 14.26 0.16
C SER A 251 14.20 14.87 -0.91
N LEU A 252 14.99 14.03 -1.59
CA LEU A 252 15.91 14.43 -2.65
C LEU A 252 15.22 15.12 -3.83
N ILE A 253 13.93 14.84 -4.08
CA ILE A 253 13.17 15.51 -5.16
C ILE A 253 12.98 17.03 -4.93
N HIS A 254 13.17 17.50 -3.70
CA HIS A 254 13.07 18.92 -3.36
C HIS A 254 14.43 19.62 -3.24
N ILE A 255 15.53 18.89 -3.48
CA ILE A 255 16.87 19.45 -3.51
C ILE A 255 17.22 19.70 -4.98
N SER A 256 16.90 20.90 -5.48
CA SER A 256 17.51 21.38 -6.73
C SER A 256 18.97 21.69 -6.48
N GLU A 257 19.90 21.11 -7.25
CA GLU A 257 21.29 21.54 -7.30
C GLU A 257 21.41 23.00 -7.80
#